data_d370b2376878bb76db25ed74a6b1ffec
#
_entry.id   d370b2376878bb76db25ed74a6b1ffec
#
_cell.length_a   1.000
_cell.length_b   1.000
_cell.length_c   1.000
_cell.angle_alpha   90.00
_cell.angle_beta   90.00
_cell.angle_gamma   90.00
#
_symmetry.space_group_name_H-M   'P 1'
#
loop_
_entity.id
_entity.type
_entity.pdbx_description
1 polymer ?
#
loop_
_entity_poly.entity_id
_entity_poly.type
_entity_poly.pdbx_seq_one_letter_code
_entity_poly.pdbx_strand_id
1 'polypeptide(L)'
;MPQGGIDRDEEPWEAALRELEEEIGTAKAEKLAETDWLRYDLPTTLVPHVWHGRYRGQEQKWFAARFTGKDSDITLNAHETPEFSRWTWAKLHELPEMIVPFKRNVYDAVAEAFRPFAA
;
A
#
# COMPACT_ATOMS: atom_id res chain seq x y z
N MET A 1 4.96 -1.63 -1.55
CA MET A 1 4.12 -0.80 -0.65
C MET A 1 3.19 -1.70 0.14
N PRO A 2 3.19 -1.59 1.48
CA PRO A 2 2.25 -2.36 2.29
C PRO A 2 0.80 -2.02 1.96
N GLN A 3 -0.02 -3.03 1.77
CA GLN A 3 -1.44 -2.87 1.49
C GLN A 3 -2.19 -4.14 1.85
N GLY A 4 -3.48 -4.01 2.08
CA GLY A 4 -4.34 -5.15 2.35
C GLY A 4 -5.79 -4.75 2.53
N GLY A 5 -6.64 -5.72 2.81
CA GLY A 5 -8.06 -5.51 3.00
C GLY A 5 -8.39 -4.90 4.35
N ILE A 6 -9.53 -4.23 4.41
CA ILE A 6 -10.08 -3.67 5.65
C ILE A 6 -11.05 -4.69 6.21
N ASP A 7 -10.84 -5.10 7.46
CA ASP A 7 -11.74 -6.03 8.13
C ASP A 7 -13.04 -5.32 8.53
N ARG A 8 -14.09 -6.12 8.72
CA ARG A 8 -15.38 -5.62 9.16
C ARG A 8 -15.23 -4.86 10.49
N ASP A 9 -15.83 -3.68 10.57
CA ASP A 9 -15.79 -2.80 11.74
C ASP A 9 -14.42 -2.18 12.03
N GLU A 10 -13.46 -2.36 11.13
CA GLU A 10 -12.12 -1.77 11.25
C GLU A 10 -12.07 -0.42 10.52
N GLU A 11 -11.48 0.59 11.16
CA GLU A 11 -11.24 1.87 10.49
C GLU A 11 -10.10 1.75 9.48
N PRO A 12 -10.12 2.51 8.37
CA PRO A 12 -9.08 2.42 7.35
C PRO A 12 -7.65 2.61 7.87
N TRP A 13 -7.42 3.56 8.78
CA TRP A 13 -6.08 3.77 9.35
C TRP A 13 -5.63 2.59 10.21
N GLU A 14 -6.55 2.01 10.99
CA GLU A 14 -6.25 0.82 11.79
C GLU A 14 -5.88 -0.36 10.90
N ALA A 15 -6.60 -0.53 9.79
CA ALA A 15 -6.28 -1.56 8.80
C ALA A 15 -4.90 -1.33 8.19
N ALA A 16 -4.56 -0.08 7.87
CA ALA A 16 -3.26 0.26 7.32
C ALA A 16 -2.13 -0.09 8.29
N LEU A 17 -2.28 0.21 9.58
CA LEU A 17 -1.29 -0.13 10.59
C LEU A 17 -1.16 -1.64 10.76
N ARG A 18 -2.27 -2.36 10.77
CA ARG A 18 -2.26 -3.82 10.88
C ARG A 18 -1.52 -4.45 9.71
N GLU A 19 -1.84 -4.05 8.50
CA GLU A 19 -1.19 -4.57 7.30
C GLU A 19 0.29 -4.20 7.26
N LEU A 20 0.63 -3.00 7.70
CA LEU A 20 2.03 -2.58 7.81
C LEU A 20 2.82 -3.53 8.73
N GLU A 21 2.26 -3.82 9.91
CA GLU A 21 2.92 -4.73 10.86
C GLU A 21 3.03 -6.15 10.30
N GLU A 22 1.97 -6.63 9.64
CA GLU A 22 1.99 -7.96 9.04
C GLU A 22 3.06 -8.09 7.95
N GLU A 23 3.26 -7.02 7.16
CA GLU A 23 4.14 -7.08 5.99
C GLU A 23 5.58 -6.71 6.30
N ILE A 24 5.82 -5.77 7.21
CA ILE A 24 7.20 -5.31 7.50
C ILE A 24 7.62 -5.47 8.98
N GLY A 25 6.77 -6.07 9.81
CA GLY A 25 7.13 -6.41 11.18
C GLY A 25 7.04 -5.27 12.18
N THR A 26 6.62 -4.08 11.78
CA THR A 26 6.49 -2.94 12.67
C THR A 26 5.32 -2.04 12.25
N ALA A 27 4.66 -1.43 13.23
CA ALA A 27 3.63 -0.44 13.02
C ALA A 27 4.05 0.95 13.54
N LYS A 28 5.35 1.20 13.61
CA LYS A 28 5.89 2.48 14.10
C LYS A 28 5.73 3.56 13.02
N ALA A 29 4.54 4.13 12.94
CA ALA A 29 4.20 5.13 11.93
C ALA A 29 3.23 6.14 12.50
N GLU A 30 3.40 7.39 12.10
CA GLU A 30 2.53 8.51 12.47
C GLU A 30 1.81 9.01 11.22
N LYS A 31 0.49 9.05 11.27
CA LYS A 31 -0.31 9.51 10.13
C LYS A 31 -0.08 10.99 9.85
N LEU A 32 0.26 11.32 8.62
CA LEU A 32 0.42 12.71 8.17
C LEU A 32 -0.75 13.18 7.32
N ALA A 33 -1.27 12.33 6.45
CA ALA A 33 -2.35 12.66 5.53
C ALA A 33 -3.00 11.40 4.98
N GLU A 34 -4.15 11.56 4.32
CA GLU A 34 -4.84 10.47 3.66
C GLU A 34 -5.48 10.96 2.38
N THR A 35 -5.70 10.04 1.43
CA THR A 35 -6.43 10.34 0.20
C THR A 35 -7.91 10.03 0.36
N ASP A 36 -8.71 10.49 -0.62
CA ASP A 36 -10.03 9.92 -0.85
C ASP A 36 -9.88 8.50 -1.40
N TRP A 37 -10.98 7.79 -1.58
CA TRP A 37 -10.96 6.48 -2.19
C TRP A 37 -10.52 6.60 -3.65
N LEU A 38 -9.45 5.87 -4.01
CA LEU A 38 -8.90 5.82 -5.36
C LEU A 38 -9.18 4.45 -5.95
N ARG A 39 -9.57 4.43 -7.22
CA ARG A 39 -9.96 3.20 -7.89
C ARG A 39 -9.00 2.86 -9.03
N TYR A 40 -8.68 1.59 -9.19
CA TYR A 40 -8.13 1.07 -10.43
C TYR A 40 -8.94 -0.12 -10.89
N ASP A 41 -8.99 -0.31 -12.21
CA ASP A 41 -9.66 -1.45 -12.82
C ASP A 41 -8.62 -2.45 -13.31
N LEU A 42 -8.93 -3.74 -13.17
CA LEU A 42 -8.09 -4.80 -13.71
C LEU A 42 -8.22 -4.82 -15.23
N PRO A 43 -7.13 -5.13 -15.97
CA PRO A 43 -7.25 -5.47 -17.38
C PRO A 43 -8.26 -6.60 -17.56
N THR A 44 -9.08 -6.53 -18.61
CA THR A 44 -10.13 -7.52 -18.84
C THR A 44 -9.59 -8.95 -18.93
N THR A 45 -8.36 -9.10 -19.39
CA THR A 45 -7.69 -10.40 -19.47
C THR A 45 -7.38 -11.00 -18.11
N LEU A 46 -7.27 -10.20 -17.06
CA LEU A 46 -6.95 -10.67 -15.70
C LEU A 46 -8.19 -10.95 -14.85
N VAL A 47 -9.34 -10.37 -15.18
CA VAL A 47 -10.55 -10.49 -14.37
C VAL A 47 -10.92 -11.95 -14.05
N PRO A 48 -10.91 -12.90 -15.02
CA PRO A 48 -11.26 -14.29 -14.72
C PRO A 48 -10.27 -15.01 -13.81
N HIS A 49 -9.05 -14.49 -13.68
CA HIS A 49 -7.95 -15.17 -12.97
C HIS A 49 -7.67 -14.61 -11.59
N VAL A 50 -8.28 -13.47 -11.23
CA VAL A 50 -8.03 -12.77 -9.96
C VAL A 50 -9.34 -12.68 -9.19
N TRP A 51 -9.29 -12.90 -7.88
CA TRP A 51 -10.45 -12.84 -6.99
C TRP A 51 -11.64 -13.68 -7.50
N HIS A 52 -11.34 -14.80 -8.14
CA HIS A 52 -12.34 -15.72 -8.71
C HIS A 52 -13.26 -15.03 -9.74
N GLY A 53 -12.78 -14.00 -10.42
CA GLY A 53 -13.57 -13.26 -11.40
C GLY A 53 -14.68 -12.38 -10.83
N ARG A 54 -14.70 -12.19 -9.48
CA ARG A 54 -15.81 -11.48 -8.81
C ARG A 54 -15.71 -9.97 -8.89
N TYR A 55 -14.51 -9.42 -9.09
CA TYR A 55 -14.27 -7.99 -9.07
C TYR A 55 -13.52 -7.56 -10.31
N ARG A 56 -13.83 -6.34 -10.81
CA ARG A 56 -13.17 -5.76 -11.97
C ARG A 56 -12.03 -4.82 -11.59
N GLY A 57 -11.89 -4.52 -10.33
CA GLY A 57 -10.87 -3.63 -9.81
C GLY A 57 -10.95 -3.49 -8.31
N GLN A 58 -10.29 -2.47 -7.78
CA GLN A 58 -10.23 -2.19 -6.35
C GLN A 58 -10.36 -0.71 -6.08
N GLU A 59 -10.94 -0.39 -4.93
CA GLU A 59 -10.88 0.95 -4.38
C GLU A 59 -9.91 0.94 -3.20
N GLN A 60 -9.05 1.95 -3.12
CA GLN A 60 -8.01 2.04 -2.10
C GLN A 60 -8.01 3.40 -1.44
N LYS A 61 -7.78 3.42 -0.14
CA LYS A 61 -7.51 4.63 0.60
C LYS A 61 -6.03 4.59 1.01
N TRP A 62 -5.29 5.64 0.69
CA TRP A 62 -3.86 5.72 0.93
C TRP A 62 -3.55 6.69 2.04
N PHE A 63 -2.52 6.37 2.78
CA PHE A 63 -2.06 7.20 3.90
C PHE A 63 -0.59 7.56 3.70
N ALA A 64 -0.26 8.84 3.93
CA ALA A 64 1.10 9.26 4.11
C ALA A 64 1.39 9.17 5.61
N ALA A 65 2.45 8.51 5.98
CA ALA A 65 2.84 8.34 7.36
C ALA A 65 4.33 8.57 7.53
N ARG A 66 4.72 9.10 8.68
CA ARG A 66 6.13 9.20 9.06
C ARG A 66 6.52 7.91 9.74
N PHE A 67 7.55 7.25 9.24
CA PHE A 67 8.12 6.11 9.93
C PHE A 67 8.87 6.59 11.17
N THR A 68 8.47 6.11 12.35
CA THR A 68 9.03 6.53 13.62
C THR A 68 9.99 5.50 14.22
N GLY A 69 10.24 4.41 13.50
CA GLY A 69 11.19 3.38 13.89
C GLY A 69 12.55 3.56 13.23
N LYS A 70 13.34 2.51 13.28
CA LYS A 70 14.64 2.40 12.60
C LYS A 70 14.54 1.38 11.50
N ASP A 71 15.44 1.45 10.51
CA ASP A 71 15.48 0.45 9.44
C ASP A 71 15.60 -0.97 9.99
N SER A 72 16.32 -1.14 11.11
CA SER A 72 16.47 -2.44 11.77
C SER A 72 15.17 -2.98 12.37
N ASP A 73 14.14 -2.15 12.54
CA ASP A 73 12.83 -2.61 13.00
C ASP A 73 12.04 -3.30 11.90
N ILE A 74 12.44 -3.12 10.64
CA ILE A 74 11.76 -3.72 9.51
C ILE A 74 12.21 -5.17 9.36
N THR A 75 11.25 -6.10 9.42
CA THR A 75 11.50 -7.52 9.19
C THR A 75 10.41 -8.10 8.32
N LEU A 76 10.80 -8.76 7.23
CA LEU A 76 9.87 -9.29 6.25
C LEU A 76 9.41 -10.70 6.58
N ASN A 77 10.01 -11.34 7.56
CA ASN A 77 9.68 -12.69 7.99
C ASN A 77 9.03 -12.74 9.39
N ALA A 78 8.33 -11.68 9.77
CA ALA A 78 7.63 -11.62 11.05
C ALA A 78 6.45 -12.61 11.12
N HIS A 79 5.94 -13.04 9.98
CA HIS A 79 4.85 -14.01 9.86
C HIS A 79 5.32 -15.27 9.15
N GLU A 80 4.58 -16.36 9.32
CA GLU A 80 4.93 -17.67 8.75
C GLU A 80 4.98 -17.66 7.23
N THR A 81 4.19 -16.79 6.59
CA THR A 81 4.13 -16.68 5.13
C THR A 81 4.51 -15.27 4.70
N PRO A 82 5.80 -14.95 4.60
CA PRO A 82 6.24 -13.62 4.18
C PRO A 82 5.78 -13.29 2.76
N GLU A 83 5.24 -12.08 2.57
CA GLU A 83 4.82 -11.60 1.24
C GLU A 83 5.97 -11.02 0.45
N PHE A 84 7.03 -10.57 1.13
CA PHE A 84 8.16 -9.90 0.51
C PHE A 84 9.47 -10.60 0.89
N SER A 85 10.43 -10.61 -0.03
CA SER A 85 11.76 -11.16 0.21
C SER A 85 12.81 -10.09 0.55
N ARG A 86 12.55 -8.84 0.17
CA ARG A 86 13.46 -7.72 0.44
C ARG A 86 12.73 -6.39 0.30
N TRP A 87 13.33 -5.33 0.83
CA TRP A 87 12.78 -3.99 0.76
C TRP A 87 13.88 -2.95 0.51
N THR A 88 13.47 -1.77 0.07
CA THR A 88 14.35 -0.61 -0.10
C THR A 88 13.56 0.67 0.07
N TRP A 89 14.24 1.73 0.46
CA TRP A 89 13.66 3.07 0.39
C TRP A 89 13.71 3.55 -1.05
N ALA A 90 12.64 4.23 -1.46
CA ALA A 90 12.54 4.82 -2.80
C ALA A 90 11.94 6.21 -2.68
N LYS A 91 12.21 7.05 -3.68
CA LYS A 91 11.60 8.38 -3.74
C LYS A 91 10.16 8.28 -4.21
N LEU A 92 9.29 9.11 -3.64
CA LEU A 92 7.86 9.06 -3.96
C LEU A 92 7.59 9.19 -5.46
N HIS A 93 8.27 10.10 -6.15
CA HIS A 93 8.05 10.34 -7.58
C HIS A 93 8.48 9.16 -8.48
N GLU A 94 9.26 8.22 -7.95
CA GLU A 94 9.67 7.03 -8.70
C GLU A 94 8.62 5.91 -8.69
N LEU A 95 7.68 5.95 -7.74
CA LEU A 95 6.73 4.86 -7.54
C LEU A 95 5.83 4.56 -8.75
N PRO A 96 5.29 5.56 -9.46
CA PRO A 96 4.44 5.27 -10.62
C PRO A 96 5.14 4.47 -11.71
N GLU A 97 6.46 4.64 -11.84
CA GLU A 97 7.27 3.92 -12.83
C GLU A 97 7.62 2.50 -12.39
N MET A 98 7.54 2.22 -11.09
CA MET A 98 7.91 0.94 -10.50
C MET A 98 6.74 -0.04 -10.42
N ILE A 99 5.53 0.38 -10.74
CA ILE A 99 4.32 -0.42 -10.60
C ILE A 99 3.81 -0.90 -11.96
N VAL A 100 3.03 -2.00 -11.96
CA VAL A 100 2.39 -2.50 -13.18
C VAL A 100 1.48 -1.42 -13.80
N PRO A 101 1.41 -1.35 -15.13
CA PRO A 101 0.75 -0.22 -15.82
C PRO A 101 -0.71 0.05 -15.41
N PHE A 102 -1.51 -0.98 -15.13
CA PHE A 102 -2.92 -0.76 -14.80
C PHE A 102 -3.13 -0.12 -13.42
N LYS A 103 -2.10 -0.08 -12.57
CA LYS A 103 -2.14 0.62 -11.27
C LYS A 103 -1.49 2.00 -11.31
N ARG A 104 -0.88 2.38 -12.43
CA ARG A 104 -0.12 3.62 -12.53
C ARG A 104 -0.95 4.85 -12.20
N ASN A 105 -2.22 4.90 -12.65
CA ASN A 105 -3.09 6.05 -12.37
C ASN A 105 -3.27 6.30 -10.87
N VAL A 106 -3.44 5.23 -10.08
CA VAL A 106 -3.54 5.36 -8.62
C VAL A 106 -2.22 5.85 -8.03
N TYR A 107 -1.10 5.30 -8.48
CA TYR A 107 0.21 5.69 -7.97
C TYR A 107 0.57 7.13 -8.35
N ASP A 108 0.19 7.59 -9.55
CA ASP A 108 0.33 8.99 -9.95
C ASP A 108 -0.47 9.91 -9.02
N ALA A 109 -1.72 9.54 -8.73
CA ALA A 109 -2.58 10.33 -7.83
C ALA A 109 -2.01 10.36 -6.40
N VAL A 110 -1.50 9.25 -5.91
CA VAL A 110 -0.88 9.16 -4.58
C VAL A 110 0.39 10.01 -4.52
N ALA A 111 1.25 9.92 -5.53
CA ALA A 111 2.48 10.70 -5.60
C ALA A 111 2.18 12.20 -5.62
N GLU A 112 1.18 12.63 -6.37
CA GLU A 112 0.76 14.04 -6.42
C GLU A 112 0.18 14.50 -5.09
N ALA A 113 -0.72 13.70 -4.49
CA ALA A 113 -1.37 14.04 -3.23
C ALA A 113 -0.37 14.17 -2.08
N PHE A 114 0.67 13.34 -2.06
CA PHE A 114 1.62 13.27 -0.96
C PHE A 114 2.94 13.99 -1.23
N ARG A 115 3.08 14.62 -2.38
CA ARG A 115 4.30 15.37 -2.72
C ARG A 115 4.74 16.35 -1.63
N PRO A 116 3.84 17.12 -0.96
CA PRO A 116 4.26 18.04 0.09
C PRO A 116 4.92 17.38 1.29
N PHE A 117 4.73 16.07 1.48
CA PHE A 117 5.28 15.30 2.61
C PHE A 117 6.56 14.55 2.25
N ALA A 118 6.96 14.54 0.99
CA ALA A 118 8.19 13.90 0.54
C ALA A 118 9.38 14.81 0.81
N ALA A 119 10.44 14.21 1.31
CA ALA A 119 11.69 14.93 1.57
C ALA A 119 12.52 15.05 0.29
#